data_b32b679b6aa2917cd30ccf263bdf870a
#
_entry.id   b32b679b6aa2917cd30ccf263bdf870a
#
_cell.length_a   1.000
_cell.length_b   1.000
_cell.length_c   1.000
_cell.angle_alpha   90.00
_cell.angle_beta   90.00
_cell.angle_gamma   90.00
#
_symmetry.space_group_name_H-M   'P 1'
#
loop_
_entity.id
_entity.type
_entity.pdbx_description
1 polymer ?
#
loop_
_entity_poly.entity_id
_entity_poly.type
_entity_poly.pdbx_seq_one_letter_code
_entity_poly.pdbx_strand_id
1 'polypeptide(L)'
;MCPMQIINDNNTLLTVATANLLNLALPNRSYYENRDPYKPVQYEEKCNWLGAQFARLDADVLAVQEVWDADALKYAVRQSGLHYSSVLVPGAENGAQGTPRVGLVTRLPVKQVHSIDLF
;
A
#
# COMPACT_ATOMS: atom_id res chain seq x y z
N MET A 1 -2.30 -11.95 -3.63
CA MET A 1 -2.45 -11.39 -2.27
C MET A 1 -2.65 -12.51 -1.28
N CYS A 2 -1.92 -12.48 -0.19
CA CYS A 2 -1.91 -13.57 0.81
C CYS A 2 -2.44 -13.09 2.14
N PRO A 3 -3.66 -13.45 2.52
CA PRO A 3 -4.15 -13.19 3.87
C PRO A 3 -3.66 -14.23 4.85
N MET A 4 -3.44 -13.82 6.09
CA MET A 4 -3.07 -14.68 7.21
C MET A 4 -3.87 -14.25 8.43
N GLN A 5 -4.37 -15.19 9.20
CA GLN A 5 -5.09 -14.88 10.43
C GLN A 5 -4.24 -15.27 11.64
N ILE A 6 -4.17 -14.36 12.59
CA ILE A 6 -3.41 -14.55 13.81
C ILE A 6 -4.38 -14.36 14.99
N ILE A 7 -4.32 -15.28 15.95
CA ILE A 7 -5.13 -15.22 17.17
C ILE A 7 -4.19 -14.92 18.33
N ASN A 8 -4.48 -13.86 19.10
CA ASN A 8 -3.69 -13.53 20.28
C ASN A 8 -4.20 -14.29 21.51
N ASP A 9 -3.55 -14.07 22.67
CA ASP A 9 -3.87 -14.74 23.93
C ASP A 9 -5.29 -14.46 24.42
N ASN A 10 -5.92 -13.38 23.96
CA ASN A 10 -7.28 -13.02 24.33
C ASN A 10 -8.32 -13.52 23.32
N ASN A 11 -7.93 -14.43 22.43
CA ASN A 11 -8.78 -14.95 21.34
C ASN A 11 -9.24 -13.85 20.35
N THR A 12 -8.52 -12.74 20.29
CA THR A 12 -8.78 -11.71 19.28
C THR A 12 -8.19 -12.13 17.94
N LEU A 13 -9.00 -12.13 16.91
CA LEU A 13 -8.58 -12.48 15.58
C LEU A 13 -7.98 -11.25 14.88
N LEU A 14 -6.77 -11.41 14.36
CA LEU A 14 -6.07 -10.41 13.58
C LEU A 14 -5.83 -10.95 12.16
N THR A 15 -6.27 -10.21 11.15
CA THR A 15 -6.02 -10.56 9.76
C THR A 15 -4.88 -9.71 9.22
N VAL A 16 -3.83 -10.37 8.77
CA VAL A 16 -2.67 -9.75 8.14
C VAL A 16 -2.58 -10.24 6.69
N ALA A 17 -2.38 -9.32 5.75
CA ALA A 17 -2.23 -9.66 4.35
C ALA A 17 -1.00 -8.99 3.76
N THR A 18 -0.46 -9.55 2.71
CA THR A 18 0.61 -8.95 1.92
C THR A 18 0.20 -8.90 0.45
N ALA A 19 0.62 -7.85 -0.23
CA ALA A 19 0.27 -7.65 -1.64
C ALA A 19 1.37 -6.89 -2.36
N ASN A 20 1.82 -7.44 -3.50
CA ASN A 20 2.65 -6.71 -4.43
C ASN A 20 1.71 -5.92 -5.35
N LEU A 21 1.85 -4.61 -5.40
CA LEU A 21 0.94 -3.73 -6.13
C LEU A 21 1.36 -3.50 -7.60
N LEU A 22 2.37 -4.22 -8.07
CA LEU A 22 2.82 -4.19 -9.46
C LEU A 22 3.05 -2.76 -9.95
N ASN A 23 3.95 -2.04 -9.29
CA ASN A 23 4.35 -0.68 -9.64
C ASN A 23 3.18 0.33 -9.55
N LEU A 24 2.66 0.53 -8.36
CA LEU A 24 1.65 1.55 -8.14
C LEU A 24 2.31 2.93 -8.10
N ALA A 25 2.00 3.76 -9.08
CA ALA A 25 2.55 5.11 -9.26
C ALA A 25 1.46 6.08 -9.69
N LEU A 26 1.67 7.36 -9.40
CA LEU A 26 0.77 8.43 -9.85
C LEU A 26 0.76 8.53 -11.38
N PRO A 27 -0.35 9.01 -11.98
CA PRO A 27 -0.41 9.16 -13.43
C PRO A 27 0.52 10.26 -13.92
N ASN A 28 0.95 10.14 -15.15
CA ASN A 28 1.81 11.10 -15.84
C ASN A 28 3.19 11.28 -15.19
N ARG A 29 3.60 10.32 -14.37
CA ARG A 29 4.93 10.32 -13.71
C ARG A 29 5.71 9.09 -14.13
N SER A 30 6.96 9.30 -14.53
CA SER A 30 7.87 8.21 -14.83
C SER A 30 8.20 7.43 -13.57
N TYR A 31 8.17 6.10 -13.65
CA TYR A 31 8.63 5.24 -12.58
C TYR A 31 9.83 4.40 -13.03
N TYR A 32 9.75 3.63 -14.09
CA TYR A 32 10.94 3.03 -14.73
C TYR A 32 11.27 3.75 -16.03
N GLU A 33 12.56 3.88 -16.37
CA GLU A 33 13.02 4.55 -17.59
C GLU A 33 12.44 3.91 -18.86
N ASN A 34 12.24 2.60 -18.86
CA ASN A 34 11.75 1.84 -20.00
C ASN A 34 10.24 1.59 -19.99
N ARG A 35 9.51 2.33 -19.18
CA ARG A 35 8.06 2.19 -19.05
C ARG A 35 7.38 3.52 -19.25
N ASP A 36 6.28 3.50 -19.99
CA ASP A 36 5.45 4.68 -20.12
C ASP A 36 4.73 4.98 -18.80
N PRO A 37 4.60 6.26 -18.41
CA PRO A 37 3.79 6.63 -17.25
C PRO A 37 2.36 6.17 -17.40
N TYR A 38 1.68 5.93 -16.28
CA TYR A 38 0.25 5.65 -16.32
C TYR A 38 -0.52 6.83 -16.88
N LYS A 39 -1.48 6.54 -17.75
CA LYS A 39 -2.48 7.52 -18.13
C LYS A 39 -3.50 7.63 -17.00
N PRO A 40 -4.18 8.80 -16.84
CA PRO A 40 -5.18 8.95 -15.76
C PRO A 40 -6.23 7.85 -15.73
N VAL A 41 -6.71 7.39 -16.87
CA VAL A 41 -7.69 6.30 -16.94
C VAL A 41 -7.12 4.98 -16.43
N GLN A 42 -5.89 4.67 -16.82
CA GLN A 42 -5.21 3.44 -16.38
C GLN A 42 -4.98 3.46 -14.87
N TYR A 43 -4.58 4.59 -14.34
CA TYR A 43 -4.38 4.79 -12.91
C TYR A 43 -5.68 4.60 -12.14
N GLU A 44 -6.77 5.21 -12.60
CA GLU A 44 -8.09 5.04 -12.00
C GLU A 44 -8.54 3.58 -11.98
N GLU A 45 -8.41 2.89 -13.09
CA GLU A 45 -8.79 1.48 -13.20
C GLU A 45 -7.97 0.63 -12.23
N LYS A 46 -6.66 0.88 -12.16
CA LYS A 46 -5.77 0.16 -11.25
C LYS A 46 -6.15 0.39 -9.79
N CYS A 47 -6.35 1.64 -9.40
CA CYS A 47 -6.72 1.98 -8.03
C CYS A 47 -8.10 1.45 -7.64
N ASN A 48 -9.06 1.46 -8.55
CA ASN A 48 -10.37 0.88 -8.31
C ASN A 48 -10.27 -0.64 -8.13
N TRP A 49 -9.48 -1.31 -8.95
CA TRP A 49 -9.26 -2.76 -8.83
C TRP A 49 -8.56 -3.10 -7.50
N LEU A 50 -7.50 -2.37 -7.17
CA LEU A 50 -6.78 -2.57 -5.91
C LEU A 50 -7.71 -2.33 -4.71
N GLY A 51 -8.50 -1.26 -4.74
CA GLY A 51 -9.45 -0.96 -3.69
C GLY A 51 -10.46 -2.11 -3.48
N ALA A 52 -10.95 -2.69 -4.56
CA ALA A 52 -11.86 -3.83 -4.49
C ALA A 52 -11.16 -5.05 -3.85
N GLN A 53 -9.89 -5.30 -4.18
CA GLN A 53 -9.13 -6.38 -3.57
C GLN A 53 -8.89 -6.13 -2.08
N PHE A 54 -8.54 -4.91 -1.71
CA PHE A 54 -8.34 -4.54 -0.30
C PHE A 54 -9.63 -4.74 0.50
N ALA A 55 -10.77 -4.36 -0.07
CA ALA A 55 -12.07 -4.56 0.57
C ALA A 55 -12.38 -6.04 0.78
N ARG A 56 -12.05 -6.90 -0.20
CA ARG A 56 -12.25 -8.35 -0.09
C ARG A 56 -11.35 -8.97 0.98
N LEU A 57 -10.10 -8.51 1.08
CA LEU A 57 -9.17 -8.99 2.10
C LEU A 57 -9.62 -8.55 3.50
N ASP A 58 -10.15 -7.34 3.60
CA ASP A 58 -10.58 -6.72 4.86
C ASP A 58 -9.56 -6.96 5.99
N ALA A 59 -8.29 -6.77 5.68
CA ALA A 59 -7.20 -7.05 6.60
C ALA A 59 -7.04 -5.93 7.62
N ASP A 60 -6.67 -6.28 8.84
CA ASP A 60 -6.32 -5.30 9.87
C ASP A 60 -4.97 -4.67 9.59
N VAL A 61 -4.06 -5.46 9.03
CA VAL A 61 -2.73 -5.02 8.61
C VAL A 61 -2.48 -5.50 7.19
N LEU A 62 -2.16 -4.58 6.29
CA LEU A 62 -1.85 -4.87 4.91
C LEU A 62 -0.45 -4.37 4.59
N ALA A 63 0.46 -5.29 4.33
CA ALA A 63 1.83 -4.97 3.91
C ALA A 63 1.89 -5.00 2.38
N VAL A 64 2.39 -3.92 1.79
CA VAL A 64 2.39 -3.76 0.34
C VAL A 64 3.80 -3.52 -0.19
N GLN A 65 4.03 -3.90 -1.43
CA GLN A 65 5.30 -3.73 -2.12
C GLN A 65 5.09 -3.03 -3.47
N GLU A 66 6.18 -2.51 -4.02
CA GLU A 66 6.22 -1.80 -5.30
C GLU A 66 5.35 -0.56 -5.32
N VAL A 67 5.44 0.24 -4.27
CA VAL A 67 4.78 1.54 -4.17
C VAL A 67 5.78 2.63 -4.56
N TRP A 68 5.46 3.38 -5.60
CA TRP A 68 6.30 4.49 -6.06
C TRP A 68 5.91 5.83 -5.45
N ASP A 69 4.63 6.00 -5.15
CA ASP A 69 4.08 7.23 -4.60
C ASP A 69 3.11 6.92 -3.45
N ALA A 70 3.34 7.55 -2.32
CA ALA A 70 2.48 7.38 -1.15
C ALA A 70 1.03 7.82 -1.44
N ASP A 71 0.85 8.89 -2.22
CA ASP A 71 -0.48 9.39 -2.56
C ASP A 71 -1.26 8.40 -3.42
N ALA A 72 -0.56 7.64 -4.28
CA ALA A 72 -1.21 6.59 -5.06
C ALA A 72 -1.75 5.47 -4.17
N LEU A 73 -0.97 5.07 -3.16
CA LEU A 73 -1.43 4.08 -2.20
C LEU A 73 -2.64 4.59 -1.41
N LYS A 74 -2.57 5.82 -0.94
CA LYS A 74 -3.69 6.45 -0.21
C LYS A 74 -4.96 6.48 -1.06
N TYR A 75 -4.83 6.79 -2.33
CA TYR A 75 -5.97 6.80 -3.24
C TYR A 75 -6.58 5.42 -3.41
N ALA A 76 -5.75 4.39 -3.64
CA ALA A 76 -6.23 3.01 -3.76
C ALA A 76 -6.94 2.55 -2.48
N VAL A 77 -6.41 2.92 -1.31
CA VAL A 77 -7.03 2.61 -0.03
C VAL A 77 -8.41 3.28 0.10
N ARG A 78 -8.53 4.55 -0.32
CA ARG A 78 -9.82 5.23 -0.33
C ARG A 78 -10.85 4.52 -1.20
N GLN A 79 -10.43 3.94 -2.32
CA GLN A 79 -11.33 3.20 -3.21
C GLN A 79 -11.85 1.91 -2.58
N SER A 80 -11.21 1.42 -1.53
CA SER A 80 -11.70 0.24 -0.80
C SER A 80 -12.95 0.52 0.03
N GLY A 81 -13.18 1.77 0.41
CA GLY A 81 -14.24 2.15 1.34
C GLY A 81 -13.96 1.75 2.79
N LEU A 82 -12.81 1.12 3.07
CA LEU A 82 -12.42 0.73 4.41
C LEU A 82 -11.75 1.90 5.15
N HIS A 83 -11.87 1.90 6.47
CA HIS A 83 -11.26 2.90 7.32
C HIS A 83 -9.98 2.36 7.95
N TYR A 84 -8.84 2.88 7.50
CA TYR A 84 -7.55 2.57 8.08
C TYR A 84 -7.03 3.79 8.84
N SER A 85 -6.38 3.56 9.96
CA SER A 85 -5.83 4.64 10.79
C SER A 85 -4.53 5.19 10.24
N SER A 86 -3.76 4.37 9.54
CA SER A 86 -2.45 4.78 9.01
C SER A 86 -2.17 4.14 7.66
N VAL A 87 -1.61 4.95 6.76
CA VAL A 87 -1.04 4.53 5.48
C VAL A 87 0.39 5.06 5.46
N LEU A 88 1.36 4.16 5.53
CA LEU A 88 2.77 4.52 5.68
C LEU A 88 3.57 3.99 4.49
N VAL A 89 4.37 4.87 3.88
CA VAL A 89 5.36 4.50 2.86
C VAL A 89 6.67 5.17 3.27
N PRO A 90 7.44 4.54 4.17
CA PRO A 90 8.67 5.15 4.68
C PRO A 90 9.63 5.52 3.55
N GLY A 91 10.16 6.73 3.61
CA GLY A 91 11.05 7.26 2.59
C GLY A 91 10.37 8.00 1.45
N ALA A 92 9.03 7.98 1.37
CA ALA A 92 8.28 8.66 0.31
C ALA A 92 7.54 9.91 0.81
N GLU A 93 7.75 10.31 2.06
CA GLU A 93 6.98 11.38 2.72
C GLU A 93 7.17 12.75 2.04
N ASN A 94 8.33 12.97 1.45
CA ASN A 94 8.67 14.25 0.82
C ASN A 94 8.57 14.19 -0.71
N GLY A 95 7.84 13.22 -1.25
CA GLY A 95 7.75 13.04 -2.69
C GLY A 95 9.05 12.54 -3.30
N ALA A 96 9.94 11.95 -2.50
CA ALA A 96 11.16 11.35 -2.99
C ALA A 96 10.83 10.25 -4.00
N GLN A 97 11.42 10.34 -5.17
CA GLN A 97 11.10 9.49 -6.31
C GLN A 97 12.31 8.67 -6.69
N GLY A 98 12.10 7.67 -7.50
CA GLY A 98 13.18 6.95 -8.16
C GLY A 98 13.33 5.49 -7.79
N THR A 99 12.70 5.02 -6.71
CA THR A 99 12.72 3.60 -6.34
C THR A 99 11.35 3.15 -5.84
N PRO A 100 10.97 1.90 -6.13
CA PRO A 100 9.77 1.33 -5.52
C PRO A 100 10.01 1.07 -4.03
N ARG A 101 8.98 1.28 -3.23
CA ARG A 101 9.08 1.18 -1.79
C ARG A 101 8.07 0.18 -1.24
N VAL A 102 8.27 -0.20 0.01
CA VAL A 102 7.27 -0.97 0.75
C VAL A 102 6.37 -0.03 1.53
N GLY A 103 5.15 -0.46 1.80
CA GLY A 103 4.20 0.31 2.57
C GLY A 103 3.43 -0.55 3.56
N LEU A 104 2.78 0.12 4.48
CA LEU A 104 1.94 -0.52 5.49
C LEU A 104 0.63 0.25 5.60
N VAL A 105 -0.47 -0.49 5.53
CA VAL A 105 -1.81 0.04 5.76
C VAL A 105 -2.38 -0.69 6.97
N THR A 106 -2.81 0.03 7.99
CA THR A 106 -3.21 -0.62 9.24
C THR A 106 -4.33 0.12 9.96
N ARG A 107 -5.21 -0.66 10.62
CA ARG A 107 -6.21 -0.16 11.57
C ARG A 107 -5.63 -0.03 12.96
N LEU A 108 -4.49 -0.68 13.22
CA LEU A 108 -3.87 -0.71 14.54
C LEU A 108 -3.05 0.56 14.78
N PRO A 109 -2.93 0.99 16.04
CA PRO A 109 -2.07 2.14 16.34
C PRO A 109 -0.60 1.81 16.03
N VAL A 110 0.07 2.76 15.37
CA VAL A 110 1.50 2.66 15.07
C VAL A 110 2.25 3.45 16.12
N LYS A 111 3.08 2.76 16.92
CA LYS A 111 3.87 3.42 17.96
C LYS A 111 5.16 3.99 17.42
N GLN A 112 5.80 3.29 16.50
CA GLN A 112 7.13 3.66 16.04
C GLN A 112 7.43 3.05 14.69
N VAL A 113 8.14 3.80 13.84
CA VAL A 113 8.60 3.33 12.53
C VAL A 113 10.11 3.43 12.51
N HIS A 114 10.78 2.33 12.18
CA HIS A 114 12.21 2.29 11.99
C HIS A 114 12.53 1.86 10.57
N SER A 115 13.41 2.60 9.92
CA SER A 115 14.00 2.17 8.65
C SER A 115 15.40 1.64 8.92
N ILE A 116 15.68 0.46 8.40
CA ILE A 116 17.01 -0.15 8.50
C ILE A 116 17.65 -0.07 7.13
N ASP A 117 18.72 0.68 7.04
CA ASP A 117 19.48 0.86 5.82
C ASP A 117 20.84 0.19 6.01
N LEU A 118 20.94 -1.05 5.53
CA LEU A 118 22.12 -1.88 5.75
C LEU A 118 23.19 -1.73 4.69
N PHE A 119 22.87 -1.08 3.58
CA PHE A 119 23.78 -1.00 2.44
C PHE A 119 23.79 0.38 1.81
#